data_957c2fc2cdb2ed4f814ae7de91bc43a6
#
_entry.id   957c2fc2cdb2ed4f814ae7de91bc43a6
#
_cell.length_a   1.000
_cell.length_b   1.000
_cell.length_c   1.000
_cell.angle_alpha   90.00
_cell.angle_beta   90.00
_cell.angle_gamma   90.00
#
_symmetry.space_group_name_H-M   'P 1'
#
loop_
_entity.id
_entity.type
_entity.pdbx_description
1 polymer ?
#
loop_
_entity_poly.entity_id
_entity_poly.type
_entity_poly.pdbx_seq_one_letter_code
_entity_poly.pdbx_strand_id
1 'polypeptide(L)'
;MGRRVYFDILCTFLLASFVFVTAAHAADATDEWKKIVEAAKKEGKIVAGGPPTAVLRKQFKETFESRFGIELELLSAPGPQNAQRAIAEFKAGVKYFDVLHGGSGTLEPLKNENMLAPFMDYVVLSEVKDPKQWWGGHMWEDNLKTNRFIYSFSADFSVPPFYNADLVKSEEITSFDDLLQPKWKGKIGMFEPRVPSAGQGLWGYMMRAKGKEFLQRLAEQNLYIHRDGQQIAVGLAKGNLAIALGLAQRFVDPYIKGGLPIKVLTSIKEGMGGSNGFGTVAVMGNAPHPNAAKVYINWLLGKEGQELYGRALTQGTRRLDVDTKWLARFNTPAAKDKITPEEFEKIRFYGEDVIINWREPAGEFARKILK
;
A
#
# COMPACT_ATOMS: atom_id res chain seq x y z
N MET A 1 18.54 -63.65 -1.06
CA MET A 1 17.46 -63.13 -0.19
C MET A 1 17.88 -62.06 0.79
N GLY A 2 19.15 -61.70 0.91
CA GLY A 2 19.65 -60.77 1.94
C GLY A 2 19.80 -59.29 1.53
N ARG A 3 19.64 -58.88 0.26
CA ARG A 3 19.93 -57.51 -0.19
C ARG A 3 18.72 -56.57 -0.21
N ARG A 4 17.49 -57.08 -0.22
CA ARG A 4 16.27 -56.23 -0.21
C ARG A 4 15.89 -55.72 1.18
N VAL A 5 16.17 -56.44 2.22
CA VAL A 5 15.82 -56.07 3.61
C VAL A 5 16.64 -54.88 4.13
N TYR A 6 17.89 -54.73 3.69
CA TYR A 6 18.75 -53.60 4.13
C TYR A 6 18.36 -52.28 3.44
N PHE A 7 17.78 -52.32 2.25
CA PHE A 7 17.39 -51.10 1.54
C PHE A 7 16.10 -50.50 2.13
N ASP A 8 15.15 -51.34 2.54
CA ASP A 8 13.91 -50.90 3.17
C ASP A 8 14.12 -50.34 4.58
N ILE A 9 15.06 -50.87 5.35
CA ILE A 9 15.42 -50.36 6.69
C ILE A 9 16.12 -48.98 6.58
N LEU A 10 16.98 -48.80 5.57
CA LEU A 10 17.70 -47.52 5.38
C LEU A 10 16.77 -46.41 4.91
N CYS A 11 15.78 -46.69 4.05
CA CYS A 11 14.77 -45.73 3.64
C CYS A 11 13.83 -45.33 4.78
N THR A 12 13.44 -46.27 5.65
CA THR A 12 12.57 -45.99 6.79
C THR A 12 13.26 -45.11 7.84
N PHE A 13 14.57 -45.32 8.09
CA PHE A 13 15.33 -44.49 9.01
C PHE A 13 15.57 -43.06 8.46
N LEU A 14 15.80 -42.90 7.14
CA LEU A 14 15.94 -41.58 6.50
C LEU A 14 14.64 -40.77 6.51
N LEU A 15 13.50 -41.41 6.28
CA LEU A 15 12.19 -40.77 6.36
C LEU A 15 11.82 -40.36 7.81
N ALA A 16 12.11 -41.22 8.80
CA ALA A 16 11.87 -40.93 10.21
C ALA A 16 12.73 -39.74 10.70
N SER A 17 14.02 -39.69 10.27
CA SER A 17 14.92 -38.58 10.65
C SER A 17 14.48 -37.23 10.04
N PHE A 18 13.92 -37.22 8.83
CA PHE A 18 13.44 -35.98 8.19
C PHE A 18 12.16 -35.44 8.84
N VAL A 19 11.26 -36.31 9.28
CA VAL A 19 10.04 -35.93 10.00
C VAL A 19 10.35 -35.41 11.41
N PHE A 20 11.31 -35.98 12.10
CA PHE A 20 11.71 -35.51 13.43
C PHE A 20 12.39 -34.14 13.41
N VAL A 21 13.19 -33.81 12.38
CA VAL A 21 13.86 -32.52 12.24
C VAL A 21 12.84 -31.42 11.94
N THR A 22 11.84 -31.68 11.11
CA THR A 22 10.78 -30.67 10.81
C THR A 22 9.85 -30.43 11.99
N ALA A 23 9.54 -31.44 12.78
CA ALA A 23 8.70 -31.31 13.98
C ALA A 23 9.42 -30.53 15.09
N ALA A 24 10.71 -30.74 15.29
CA ALA A 24 11.51 -30.01 16.26
C ALA A 24 11.60 -28.51 15.92
N HIS A 25 11.87 -28.15 14.65
CA HIS A 25 11.89 -26.76 14.22
C HIS A 25 10.55 -26.04 14.34
N ALA A 26 9.44 -26.74 14.09
CA ALA A 26 8.10 -26.17 14.27
C ALA A 26 7.75 -25.96 15.76
N ALA A 27 8.18 -26.84 16.65
CA ALA A 27 8.00 -26.71 18.09
C ALA A 27 8.80 -25.54 18.64
N ASP A 28 10.08 -25.39 18.25
CA ASP A 28 10.93 -24.28 18.66
C ASP A 28 10.39 -22.91 18.20
N ALA A 29 9.92 -22.81 16.96
CA ALA A 29 9.29 -21.58 16.44
C ALA A 29 8.02 -21.21 17.21
N THR A 30 7.23 -22.20 17.64
CA THR A 30 6.02 -21.98 18.44
C THR A 30 6.37 -21.48 19.85
N ASP A 31 7.41 -21.98 20.44
CA ASP A 31 7.83 -21.57 21.80
C ASP A 31 8.53 -20.21 21.79
N GLU A 32 9.30 -19.89 20.75
CA GLU A 32 9.81 -18.52 20.52
C GLU A 32 8.67 -17.52 20.40
N TRP A 33 7.65 -17.82 19.58
CA TRP A 33 6.49 -16.96 19.42
C TRP A 33 5.76 -16.70 20.74
N LYS A 34 5.52 -17.74 21.54
CA LYS A 34 4.91 -17.59 22.88
C LYS A 34 5.72 -16.65 23.78
N LYS A 35 7.04 -16.82 23.83
CA LYS A 35 7.95 -15.95 24.61
C LYS A 35 7.84 -14.48 24.16
N ILE A 36 7.77 -14.23 22.84
CA ILE A 36 7.62 -12.89 22.30
C ILE A 36 6.27 -12.29 22.70
N VAL A 37 5.17 -13.05 22.59
CA VAL A 37 3.84 -12.58 23.00
C VAL A 37 3.80 -12.24 24.49
N GLU A 38 4.39 -13.08 25.35
CA GLU A 38 4.45 -12.80 26.80
C GLU A 38 5.34 -11.59 27.13
N ALA A 39 6.43 -11.38 26.38
CA ALA A 39 7.25 -10.18 26.52
C ALA A 39 6.49 -8.93 26.05
N ALA A 40 5.75 -9.02 24.94
CA ALA A 40 4.91 -7.94 24.42
C ALA A 40 3.77 -7.56 25.39
N LYS A 41 3.15 -8.52 26.06
CA LYS A 41 2.17 -8.26 27.12
C LYS A 41 2.77 -7.47 28.29
N LYS A 42 4.04 -7.71 28.63
CA LYS A 42 4.76 -6.95 29.65
C LYS A 42 5.08 -5.52 29.20
N GLU A 43 5.32 -5.30 27.90
CA GLU A 43 5.42 -3.97 27.32
C GLU A 43 4.08 -3.23 27.33
N GLY A 44 2.96 -3.97 27.29
CA GLY A 44 1.60 -3.54 27.54
C GLY A 44 0.91 -2.86 26.36
N LYS A 45 1.65 -2.24 25.45
CA LYS A 45 1.09 -1.53 24.29
C LYS A 45 1.99 -1.56 23.06
N ILE A 46 1.40 -1.15 21.93
CA ILE A 46 2.07 -0.78 20.70
C ILE A 46 1.50 0.52 20.15
N VAL A 47 2.34 1.38 19.61
CA VAL A 47 1.95 2.63 18.94
C VAL A 47 2.24 2.52 17.44
N ALA A 48 1.19 2.53 16.64
CA ALA A 48 1.29 2.47 15.18
C ALA A 48 0.73 3.73 14.53
N GLY A 49 1.44 4.31 13.57
CA GLY A 49 0.91 5.33 12.67
C GLY A 49 0.25 4.63 11.47
N GLY A 50 -1.00 4.98 11.16
CA GLY A 50 -1.76 4.32 10.11
C GLY A 50 -2.58 5.28 9.25
N PRO A 51 -3.21 4.78 8.17
CA PRO A 51 -4.01 5.57 7.27
C PRO A 51 -5.22 6.20 7.97
N PRO A 52 -5.71 7.37 7.46
CA PRO A 52 -6.77 8.15 8.11
C PRO A 52 -8.15 7.51 7.89
N THR A 53 -8.41 6.38 8.56
CA THR A 53 -9.73 5.72 8.51
C THR A 53 -10.17 5.25 9.89
N ALA A 54 -11.34 5.71 10.31
CA ALA A 54 -11.94 5.31 11.59
C ALA A 54 -12.31 3.82 11.61
N VAL A 55 -12.68 3.25 10.46
CA VAL A 55 -13.04 1.83 10.33
C VAL A 55 -11.83 0.96 10.65
N LEU A 56 -10.68 1.21 10.03
CA LEU A 56 -9.44 0.46 10.30
C LEU A 56 -9.05 0.58 11.78
N ARG A 57 -9.02 1.81 12.29
CA ARG A 57 -8.64 2.05 13.69
C ARG A 57 -9.50 1.25 14.66
N LYS A 58 -10.83 1.25 14.46
CA LYS A 58 -11.75 0.51 15.32
C LYS A 58 -11.50 -1.00 15.21
N GLN A 59 -11.52 -1.55 13.99
CA GLN A 59 -11.42 -2.99 13.78
C GLN A 59 -10.06 -3.54 14.21
N PHE A 60 -8.97 -2.83 13.92
CA PHE A 60 -7.62 -3.24 14.33
C PHE A 60 -7.48 -3.26 15.85
N LYS A 61 -7.92 -2.17 16.50
CA LYS A 61 -7.88 -2.09 17.96
C LYS A 61 -8.66 -3.25 18.60
N GLU A 62 -9.93 -3.40 18.25
CA GLU A 62 -10.80 -4.44 18.82
C GLU A 62 -10.25 -5.85 18.59
N THR A 63 -9.79 -6.17 17.39
CA THR A 63 -9.31 -7.52 17.07
C THR A 63 -7.95 -7.82 17.69
N PHE A 64 -7.00 -6.89 17.57
CA PHE A 64 -5.65 -7.08 18.11
C PHE A 64 -5.64 -7.18 19.63
N GLU A 65 -6.31 -6.25 20.31
CA GLU A 65 -6.40 -6.22 21.78
C GLU A 65 -7.11 -7.46 22.34
N SER A 66 -8.24 -7.87 21.71
CA SER A 66 -8.95 -9.09 22.11
C SER A 66 -8.09 -10.34 21.94
N ARG A 67 -7.27 -10.40 20.88
CA ARG A 67 -6.45 -11.56 20.56
C ARG A 67 -5.21 -11.69 21.43
N PHE A 68 -4.51 -10.58 21.70
CA PHE A 68 -3.20 -10.60 22.32
C PHE A 68 -3.16 -10.02 23.75
N GLY A 69 -4.19 -9.27 24.16
CA GLY A 69 -4.18 -8.57 25.45
C GLY A 69 -3.13 -7.45 25.52
N ILE A 70 -2.78 -6.85 24.36
CA ILE A 70 -1.82 -5.75 24.22
C ILE A 70 -2.58 -4.55 23.66
N GLU A 71 -2.47 -3.39 24.30
CA GLU A 71 -3.12 -2.17 23.82
C GLU A 71 -2.59 -1.75 22.44
N LEU A 72 -3.49 -1.41 21.48
CA LEU A 72 -3.13 -0.85 20.20
C LEU A 72 -3.53 0.63 20.12
N GLU A 73 -2.55 1.51 20.18
CA GLU A 73 -2.72 2.92 19.88
C GLU A 73 -2.46 3.14 18.36
N LEU A 74 -3.53 3.19 17.56
CA LEU A 74 -3.44 3.44 16.12
C LEU A 74 -3.73 4.91 15.82
N LEU A 75 -2.67 5.68 15.52
CA LEU A 75 -2.77 7.08 15.11
C LEU A 75 -3.16 7.16 13.64
N SER A 76 -4.44 7.46 13.39
CA SER A 76 -4.98 7.59 12.03
C SER A 76 -4.76 9.01 11.51
N ALA A 77 -3.77 9.19 10.65
CA ALA A 77 -3.46 10.47 10.00
C ALA A 77 -2.95 10.23 8.57
N PRO A 78 -2.93 11.27 7.71
CA PRO A 78 -2.23 11.20 6.42
C PRO A 78 -0.78 10.74 6.60
N GLY A 79 -0.32 9.81 5.74
CA GLY A 79 1.00 9.21 5.87
C GLY A 79 2.15 10.22 6.00
N PRO A 80 2.23 11.27 5.16
CA PRO A 80 3.25 12.32 5.31
C PRO A 80 3.22 13.03 6.67
N GLN A 81 2.04 13.21 7.27
CA GLN A 81 1.91 13.83 8.60
C GLN A 81 2.47 12.92 9.69
N ASN A 82 2.14 11.61 9.66
CA ASN A 82 2.71 10.63 10.59
C ASN A 82 4.24 10.55 10.43
N ALA A 83 4.74 10.52 9.20
CA ALA A 83 6.17 10.48 8.92
C ALA A 83 6.91 11.72 9.45
N GLN A 84 6.38 12.92 9.19
CA GLN A 84 6.96 14.17 9.70
C GLN A 84 6.98 14.22 11.22
N ARG A 85 5.89 13.78 11.86
CA ARG A 85 5.82 13.69 13.33
C ARG A 85 6.87 12.71 13.86
N ALA A 86 6.96 11.51 13.29
CA ALA A 86 7.94 10.51 13.70
C ALA A 86 9.39 11.01 13.56
N ILE A 87 9.70 11.73 12.47
CA ILE A 87 11.02 12.36 12.26
C ILE A 87 11.31 13.39 13.36
N ALA A 88 10.35 14.27 13.66
CA ALA A 88 10.52 15.32 14.66
C ALA A 88 10.74 14.71 16.06
N GLU A 89 9.93 13.73 16.44
CA GLU A 89 10.04 13.02 17.73
C GLU A 89 11.37 12.26 17.84
N PHE A 90 11.74 11.53 16.80
CA PHE A 90 13.01 10.79 16.76
C PHE A 90 14.22 11.73 16.96
N LYS A 91 14.26 12.88 16.23
CA LYS A 91 15.32 13.88 16.35
C LYS A 91 15.35 14.54 17.74
N ALA A 92 14.22 14.65 18.39
CA ALA A 92 14.09 15.12 19.76
C ALA A 92 14.43 14.05 20.83
N GLY A 93 14.80 12.83 20.43
CA GLY A 93 15.08 11.71 21.33
C GLY A 93 13.83 11.08 21.94
N VAL A 94 12.63 11.44 21.44
CA VAL A 94 11.35 10.87 21.88
C VAL A 94 11.14 9.52 21.21
N LYS A 95 10.88 8.50 22.01
CA LYS A 95 10.55 7.15 21.54
C LYS A 95 9.03 6.97 21.65
N TYR A 96 8.31 7.24 20.56
CA TYR A 96 6.86 7.18 20.59
C TYR A 96 6.30 6.12 19.63
N PHE A 97 6.63 6.20 18.34
CA PHE A 97 6.16 5.22 17.39
C PHE A 97 6.99 3.93 17.41
N ASP A 98 6.31 2.79 17.34
CA ASP A 98 6.90 1.48 17.08
C ASP A 98 6.91 1.16 15.58
N VAL A 99 5.74 1.37 14.93
CA VAL A 99 5.48 0.96 13.54
C VAL A 99 4.79 2.10 12.78
N LEU A 100 5.16 2.25 11.51
CA LEU A 100 4.50 3.20 10.62
C LEU A 100 4.00 2.50 9.35
N HIS A 101 2.74 2.77 9.01
CA HIS A 101 2.18 2.43 7.70
C HIS A 101 2.26 3.61 6.76
N GLY A 102 2.45 3.33 5.48
CA GLY A 102 2.50 4.36 4.46
C GLY A 102 1.93 3.95 3.12
N GLY A 103 1.89 4.90 2.24
CA GLY A 103 1.77 4.72 0.81
C GLY A 103 3.11 5.00 0.15
N SER A 104 3.17 4.87 -1.17
CA SER A 104 4.40 5.05 -1.94
C SER A 104 5.12 6.37 -1.62
N GLY A 105 6.38 6.29 -1.25
CA GLY A 105 7.24 7.43 -0.90
C GLY A 105 7.02 8.02 0.48
N THR A 106 6.03 7.54 1.24
CA THR A 106 5.71 8.12 2.55
C THR A 106 6.79 7.85 3.60
N LEU A 107 7.38 6.65 3.58
CA LEU A 107 8.33 6.21 4.61
C LEU A 107 9.80 6.40 4.19
N GLU A 108 10.07 6.77 2.94
CA GLU A 108 11.42 7.02 2.43
C GLU A 108 12.20 8.09 3.24
N PRO A 109 11.60 9.22 3.66
CA PRO A 109 12.32 10.18 4.48
C PRO A 109 12.88 9.61 5.78
N LEU A 110 12.16 8.68 6.44
CA LEU A 110 12.65 8.01 7.65
C LEU A 110 13.84 7.08 7.36
N LYS A 111 13.79 6.38 6.23
CA LYS A 111 14.93 5.53 5.79
C LYS A 111 16.17 6.39 5.52
N ASN A 112 15.99 7.50 4.80
CA ASN A 112 17.09 8.40 4.43
C ASN A 112 17.76 9.05 5.65
N GLU A 113 17.02 9.21 6.75
CA GLU A 113 17.53 9.69 8.04
C GLU A 113 18.01 8.55 8.96
N ASN A 114 18.09 7.30 8.47
CA ASN A 114 18.51 6.11 9.23
C ASN A 114 17.66 5.85 10.48
N MET A 115 16.37 6.11 10.42
CA MET A 115 15.45 5.97 11.55
C MET A 115 14.72 4.64 11.61
N LEU A 116 14.92 3.75 10.62
CA LEU A 116 14.21 2.48 10.51
C LEU A 116 15.06 1.30 10.92
N ALA A 117 14.43 0.31 11.55
CA ALA A 117 15.02 -0.99 11.83
C ALA A 117 14.96 -1.91 10.61
N PRO A 118 15.87 -2.90 10.47
CA PRO A 118 15.75 -3.96 9.48
C PRO A 118 14.44 -4.73 9.68
N PHE A 119 13.57 -4.70 8.69
CA PHE A 119 12.19 -5.16 8.84
C PHE A 119 12.09 -6.66 9.15
N MET A 120 12.92 -7.51 8.50
CA MET A 120 12.85 -8.97 8.68
C MET A 120 13.26 -9.44 10.08
N ASP A 121 13.92 -8.61 10.89
CA ASP A 121 14.22 -8.89 12.28
C ASP A 121 12.95 -8.93 13.18
N TYR A 122 11.85 -8.38 12.64
CA TYR A 122 10.52 -8.37 13.29
C TYR A 122 9.58 -9.44 12.75
N VAL A 123 9.96 -10.16 11.69
CA VAL A 123 9.16 -11.25 11.11
C VAL A 123 9.60 -12.57 11.73
N VAL A 124 8.73 -13.20 12.53
CA VAL A 124 9.00 -14.41 13.31
C VAL A 124 8.27 -15.63 12.76
N LEU A 125 6.96 -15.48 12.44
CA LEU A 125 6.13 -16.59 12.01
C LEU A 125 6.55 -17.07 10.62
N SER A 126 6.77 -18.38 10.47
CA SER A 126 7.19 -19.01 9.21
C SER A 126 6.23 -18.72 8.05
N GLU A 127 4.94 -18.70 8.32
CA GLU A 127 3.90 -18.36 7.32
C GLU A 127 3.98 -16.92 6.80
N VAL A 128 4.56 -16.00 7.57
CA VAL A 128 4.80 -14.61 7.15
C VAL A 128 6.16 -14.50 6.46
N LYS A 129 7.14 -15.23 6.97
CA LYS A 129 8.54 -15.22 6.51
C LYS A 129 8.75 -15.95 5.18
N ASP A 130 7.90 -16.92 4.86
CA ASP A 130 8.01 -17.70 3.61
C ASP A 130 7.59 -16.85 2.40
N PRO A 131 8.52 -16.54 1.46
CA PRO A 131 8.18 -15.76 0.27
C PRO A 131 7.15 -16.45 -0.63
N LYS A 132 6.95 -17.77 -0.51
CA LYS A 132 5.95 -18.52 -1.28
C LYS A 132 4.51 -18.22 -0.85
N GLN A 133 4.31 -17.61 0.31
CA GLN A 133 2.99 -17.15 0.76
C GLN A 133 2.59 -15.81 0.13
N TRP A 134 3.51 -15.17 -0.57
CA TRP A 134 3.34 -13.85 -1.14
C TRP A 134 3.41 -13.88 -2.67
N TRP A 135 2.42 -13.31 -3.32
CA TRP A 135 2.42 -13.12 -4.75
C TRP A 135 3.62 -12.24 -5.16
N GLY A 136 4.50 -12.79 -5.99
CA GLY A 136 5.77 -12.18 -6.39
C GLY A 136 6.85 -12.21 -5.29
N GLY A 137 6.72 -13.05 -4.25
CA GLY A 137 7.70 -13.12 -3.17
C GLY A 137 7.69 -11.89 -2.25
N HIS A 138 8.77 -11.59 -1.55
CA HIS A 138 8.90 -10.36 -0.77
C HIS A 138 9.16 -9.17 -1.70
N MET A 139 8.43 -8.06 -1.48
CA MET A 139 8.63 -6.81 -2.20
C MET A 139 8.93 -5.67 -1.24
N TRP A 140 9.73 -4.73 -1.71
CA TRP A 140 10.27 -3.64 -0.91
C TRP A 140 10.05 -2.31 -1.62
N GLU A 141 9.82 -1.26 -0.85
CA GLU A 141 9.75 0.08 -1.42
C GLU A 141 11.15 0.69 -1.55
N ASP A 142 12.04 0.39 -0.61
CA ASP A 142 13.47 0.76 -0.63
C ASP A 142 14.29 -0.12 -1.59
N ASN A 143 13.79 -0.30 -2.82
CA ASN A 143 14.24 -1.29 -3.80
C ASN A 143 15.46 -0.88 -4.62
N LEU A 144 15.91 0.37 -4.51
CA LEU A 144 17.06 0.85 -5.28
C LEU A 144 18.41 0.43 -4.66
N LYS A 145 18.47 0.38 -3.32
CA LYS A 145 19.74 0.15 -2.61
C LYS A 145 19.72 -1.01 -1.61
N THR A 146 18.61 -1.24 -0.92
CA THR A 146 18.65 -2.08 0.28
C THR A 146 17.68 -3.25 0.31
N ASN A 147 16.41 -3.11 -0.10
CA ASN A 147 15.37 -4.14 0.09
C ASN A 147 15.29 -4.63 1.54
N ARG A 148 15.27 -3.72 2.52
CA ARG A 148 15.51 -4.08 3.92
C ARG A 148 14.59 -3.44 4.94
N PHE A 149 14.10 -2.22 4.68
CA PHE A 149 13.47 -1.39 5.71
C PHE A 149 11.98 -1.15 5.52
N ILE A 150 11.52 -0.99 4.28
CA ILE A 150 10.13 -0.64 3.97
C ILE A 150 9.49 -1.80 3.20
N TYR A 151 8.71 -2.61 3.91
CA TYR A 151 8.07 -3.78 3.32
C TYR A 151 6.76 -3.39 2.62
N SER A 152 6.57 -3.87 1.38
CA SER A 152 5.36 -3.67 0.60
C SER A 152 4.50 -4.93 0.61
N PHE A 153 3.32 -4.89 1.21
CA PHE A 153 2.42 -6.04 1.35
C PHE A 153 1.18 -5.97 0.45
N SER A 154 1.00 -4.88 -0.31
CA SER A 154 -0.09 -4.72 -1.27
C SER A 154 0.43 -4.54 -2.69
N ALA A 155 -0.39 -4.98 -3.66
CA ALA A 155 -0.22 -4.69 -5.07
C ALA A 155 -1.60 -4.50 -5.71
N ASP A 156 -1.83 -3.29 -6.16
CA ASP A 156 -3.07 -2.82 -6.77
C ASP A 156 -2.76 -2.07 -8.07
N PHE A 157 -3.77 -1.71 -8.80
CA PHE A 157 -3.64 -0.72 -9.86
C PHE A 157 -3.87 0.67 -9.30
N SER A 158 -3.15 1.66 -9.82
CA SER A 158 -3.46 3.07 -9.54
C SER A 158 -4.91 3.35 -9.92
N VAL A 159 -5.58 4.14 -9.09
CA VAL A 159 -7.00 4.42 -9.32
C VAL A 159 -7.16 5.17 -10.65
N PRO A 160 -7.95 4.65 -11.59
CA PRO A 160 -8.24 5.35 -12.83
C PRO A 160 -8.96 6.67 -12.58
N PRO A 161 -8.95 7.60 -13.55
CA PRO A 161 -9.75 8.79 -13.45
C PRO A 161 -11.24 8.49 -13.25
N PHE A 162 -11.92 9.34 -12.51
CA PHE A 162 -13.38 9.33 -12.41
C PHE A 162 -13.98 10.34 -13.36
N TYR A 163 -15.23 10.08 -13.78
CA TYR A 163 -15.98 11.03 -14.60
C TYR A 163 -17.44 11.09 -14.17
N ASN A 164 -18.09 12.22 -14.47
CA ASN A 164 -19.52 12.38 -14.33
C ASN A 164 -20.20 11.88 -15.61
N ALA A 165 -21.01 10.83 -15.52
CA ALA A 165 -21.61 10.16 -16.66
C ALA A 165 -22.75 10.94 -17.34
N ASP A 166 -23.24 12.02 -16.72
CA ASP A 166 -24.18 12.96 -17.35
C ASP A 166 -23.45 13.95 -18.27
N LEU A 167 -22.13 14.14 -18.08
CA LEU A 167 -21.30 15.08 -18.83
C LEU A 167 -20.34 14.44 -19.81
N VAL A 168 -19.95 13.19 -19.55
CA VAL A 168 -18.92 12.45 -20.31
C VAL A 168 -19.46 11.09 -20.67
N LYS A 169 -19.32 10.71 -21.94
CA LYS A 169 -19.47 9.32 -22.37
C LYS A 169 -18.11 8.65 -22.31
N SER A 170 -18.04 7.42 -21.80
CA SER A 170 -16.77 6.70 -21.60
C SER A 170 -15.92 6.58 -22.86
N GLU A 171 -16.56 6.44 -24.01
CA GLU A 171 -15.94 6.32 -25.34
C GLU A 171 -15.30 7.63 -25.84
N GLU A 172 -15.60 8.77 -25.21
CA GLU A 172 -14.98 10.06 -25.55
C GLU A 172 -13.56 10.21 -24.96
N ILE A 173 -13.19 9.35 -24.01
CA ILE A 173 -11.88 9.39 -23.35
C ILE A 173 -11.29 7.98 -23.38
N THR A 174 -10.50 7.69 -24.39
CA THR A 174 -9.81 6.40 -24.60
C THR A 174 -8.29 6.51 -24.45
N SER A 175 -7.80 7.74 -24.28
CA SER A 175 -6.39 8.07 -24.08
C SER A 175 -6.26 9.29 -23.19
N PHE A 176 -5.11 9.46 -22.53
CA PHE A 176 -4.81 10.74 -21.86
C PHE A 176 -4.85 11.94 -22.81
N ASP A 177 -4.55 11.76 -24.11
CA ASP A 177 -4.64 12.85 -25.09
C ASP A 177 -6.04 13.44 -25.18
N ASP A 178 -7.09 12.65 -24.96
CA ASP A 178 -8.47 13.11 -25.00
C ASP A 178 -8.81 14.10 -23.88
N LEU A 179 -8.02 14.17 -22.82
CA LEU A 179 -8.12 15.17 -21.76
C LEU A 179 -7.74 16.58 -22.25
N LEU A 180 -7.06 16.68 -23.39
CA LEU A 180 -6.64 17.96 -23.99
C LEU A 180 -7.70 18.61 -24.88
N GLN A 181 -8.86 17.96 -25.07
CA GLN A 181 -9.95 18.52 -25.87
C GLN A 181 -10.49 19.82 -25.24
N PRO A 182 -10.76 20.86 -26.04
CA PRO A 182 -11.20 22.17 -25.55
C PRO A 182 -12.47 22.14 -24.67
N LYS A 183 -13.36 21.17 -24.90
CA LYS A 183 -14.60 21.00 -24.13
C LYS A 183 -14.37 20.69 -22.64
N TRP A 184 -13.19 20.20 -22.29
CA TRP A 184 -12.80 19.88 -20.90
C TRP A 184 -12.13 21.05 -20.17
N LYS A 185 -11.86 22.16 -20.85
CA LYS A 185 -11.19 23.31 -20.23
C LYS A 185 -11.98 23.85 -19.04
N GLY A 186 -11.33 23.89 -17.87
CA GLY A 186 -11.94 24.26 -16.59
C GLY A 186 -12.88 23.20 -16.00
N LYS A 187 -12.95 22.01 -16.58
CA LYS A 187 -13.83 20.89 -16.14
C LYS A 187 -13.08 19.69 -15.58
N ILE A 188 -11.75 19.78 -15.46
CA ILE A 188 -10.92 18.70 -14.92
C ILE A 188 -10.48 19.06 -13.51
N GLY A 189 -10.85 18.22 -12.52
CA GLY A 189 -10.32 18.24 -11.17
C GLY A 189 -9.04 17.42 -11.09
N MET A 190 -8.04 17.92 -10.39
CA MET A 190 -6.77 17.23 -10.15
C MET A 190 -6.43 17.25 -8.66
N PHE A 191 -6.22 16.07 -8.06
CA PHE A 191 -5.67 16.00 -6.73
C PHE A 191 -4.24 16.54 -6.73
N GLU A 192 -3.86 17.28 -5.71
CA GLU A 192 -2.62 18.08 -5.63
C GLU A 192 -1.36 17.32 -6.11
N PRO A 193 -0.77 17.66 -7.28
CA PRO A 193 0.38 16.93 -7.83
C PRO A 193 1.75 17.49 -7.39
N ARG A 194 1.79 18.68 -6.75
CA ARG A 194 3.04 19.37 -6.37
C ARG A 194 3.70 18.78 -5.12
N VAL A 195 2.97 17.93 -4.37
CA VAL A 195 3.43 17.27 -3.15
C VAL A 195 3.20 15.76 -3.23
N PRO A 196 3.94 14.92 -2.46
CA PRO A 196 3.73 13.48 -2.41
C PRO A 196 2.26 13.13 -2.12
N SER A 197 1.59 12.54 -3.11
CA SER A 197 0.16 12.23 -3.09
C SER A 197 -0.22 11.27 -4.21
N ALA A 198 -1.48 10.80 -4.24
CA ALA A 198 -2.04 10.08 -5.39
C ALA A 198 -2.06 10.95 -6.67
N GLY A 199 -2.27 12.26 -6.50
CA GLY A 199 -2.17 13.22 -7.62
C GLY A 199 -0.78 13.28 -8.21
N GLN A 200 0.27 13.37 -7.37
CA GLN A 200 1.66 13.31 -7.85
C GLN A 200 1.97 11.97 -8.52
N GLY A 201 1.43 10.87 -7.99
CA GLY A 201 1.60 9.55 -8.60
C GLY A 201 1.03 9.51 -10.02
N LEU A 202 -0.22 9.94 -10.21
CA LEU A 202 -0.84 9.97 -11.55
C LEU A 202 -0.14 10.98 -12.48
N TRP A 203 0.23 12.16 -11.98
CA TRP A 203 0.96 13.17 -12.73
C TRP A 203 2.30 12.64 -13.24
N GLY A 204 3.05 11.96 -12.38
CA GLY A 204 4.30 11.29 -12.76
C GLY A 204 4.10 10.13 -13.73
N TYR A 205 3.02 9.35 -13.56
CA TYR A 205 2.68 8.29 -14.51
C TYR A 205 2.38 8.85 -15.91
N MET A 206 1.57 9.91 -15.97
CA MET A 206 1.30 10.62 -17.23
C MET A 206 2.59 11.20 -17.83
N MET A 207 3.51 11.73 -17.01
CA MET A 207 4.82 12.19 -17.50
C MET A 207 5.62 11.05 -18.13
N ARG A 208 5.65 9.87 -17.49
CA ARG A 208 6.33 8.68 -18.04
C ARG A 208 5.69 8.20 -19.35
N ALA A 209 4.37 8.21 -19.43
CA ALA A 209 3.62 7.68 -20.57
C ALA A 209 3.57 8.65 -21.77
N LYS A 210 3.51 9.96 -21.52
CA LYS A 210 3.20 10.99 -22.54
C LYS A 210 4.24 12.11 -22.65
N GLY A 211 5.19 12.21 -21.72
CA GLY A 211 6.20 13.26 -21.70
C GLY A 211 5.75 14.57 -21.05
N LYS A 212 6.71 15.52 -20.96
CA LYS A 212 6.49 16.84 -20.34
C LYS A 212 5.60 17.77 -21.15
N GLU A 213 5.68 17.70 -22.48
CA GLU A 213 4.84 18.51 -23.37
C GLU A 213 3.34 18.22 -23.16
N PHE A 214 2.98 16.96 -22.95
CA PHE A 214 1.62 16.59 -22.60
C PHE A 214 1.17 17.26 -21.30
N LEU A 215 1.99 17.21 -20.26
CA LEU A 215 1.66 17.83 -18.97
C LEU A 215 1.56 19.35 -19.05
N GLN A 216 2.38 20.01 -19.90
CA GLN A 216 2.27 21.43 -20.18
C GLN A 216 0.90 21.78 -20.76
N ARG A 217 0.48 21.04 -21.81
CA ARG A 217 -0.82 21.21 -22.44
C ARG A 217 -2.00 20.88 -21.50
N LEU A 218 -1.81 19.86 -20.62
CA LEU A 218 -2.82 19.52 -19.60
C LEU A 218 -2.97 20.64 -18.57
N ALA A 219 -1.90 21.31 -18.18
CA ALA A 219 -1.95 22.48 -17.30
C ALA A 219 -2.72 23.63 -17.92
N GLU A 220 -2.66 23.82 -19.24
CA GLU A 220 -3.41 24.84 -20.00
C GLU A 220 -4.93 24.58 -20.03
N GLN A 221 -5.38 23.37 -19.61
CA GLN A 221 -6.80 23.05 -19.45
C GLN A 221 -7.45 23.76 -18.24
N ASN A 222 -6.72 24.61 -17.52
CA ASN A 222 -7.24 25.31 -16.33
C ASN A 222 -7.80 24.33 -15.28
N LEU A 223 -6.91 23.45 -14.78
CA LEU A 223 -7.25 22.39 -13.84
C LEU A 223 -7.75 22.96 -12.50
N TYR A 224 -8.83 22.39 -11.95
CA TYR A 224 -9.23 22.61 -10.56
C TYR A 224 -8.38 21.76 -9.64
N ILE A 225 -7.31 22.32 -9.07
CA ILE A 225 -6.37 21.61 -8.21
C ILE A 225 -6.75 21.81 -6.75
N HIS A 226 -6.86 20.70 -5.98
CA HIS A 226 -7.18 20.80 -4.57
C HIS A 226 -6.47 19.70 -3.74
N ARG A 227 -6.10 20.04 -2.49
CA ARG A 227 -5.46 19.12 -1.52
C ARG A 227 -6.47 18.25 -0.77
N ASP A 228 -7.71 18.70 -0.70
CA ASP A 228 -8.80 17.92 -0.14
C ASP A 228 -9.57 17.24 -1.28
N GLY A 229 -9.48 15.92 -1.34
CA GLY A 229 -10.16 15.11 -2.35
C GLY A 229 -11.68 15.19 -2.26
N GLN A 230 -12.23 15.55 -1.09
CA GLN A 230 -13.67 15.75 -0.90
C GLN A 230 -14.18 16.91 -1.76
N GLN A 231 -13.42 18.01 -1.89
CA GLN A 231 -13.80 19.15 -2.71
C GLN A 231 -13.89 18.78 -4.20
N ILE A 232 -12.95 17.96 -4.68
CA ILE A 232 -12.97 17.45 -6.05
C ILE A 232 -14.16 16.51 -6.26
N ALA A 233 -14.41 15.60 -5.31
CA ALA A 233 -15.54 14.67 -5.37
C ALA A 233 -16.90 15.39 -5.38
N VAL A 234 -17.06 16.44 -4.57
CA VAL A 234 -18.27 17.31 -4.58
C VAL A 234 -18.42 17.98 -5.95
N GLY A 235 -17.34 18.54 -6.50
CA GLY A 235 -17.37 19.19 -7.82
C GLY A 235 -17.79 18.22 -8.92
N LEU A 236 -17.28 16.98 -8.88
CA LEU A 236 -17.63 15.91 -9.81
C LEU A 236 -19.11 15.49 -9.64
N ALA A 237 -19.57 15.28 -8.41
CA ALA A 237 -20.92 14.85 -8.09
C ALA A 237 -21.98 15.87 -8.51
N LYS A 238 -21.69 17.18 -8.39
CA LYS A 238 -22.56 18.28 -8.78
C LYS A 238 -22.50 18.65 -10.27
N GLY A 239 -21.61 18.00 -11.06
CA GLY A 239 -21.41 18.33 -12.48
C GLY A 239 -20.63 19.64 -12.73
N ASN A 240 -20.04 20.25 -11.71
CA ASN A 240 -19.12 21.39 -11.89
C ASN A 240 -17.82 20.93 -12.57
N LEU A 241 -17.39 19.70 -12.27
CA LEU A 241 -16.29 19.01 -12.91
C LEU A 241 -16.82 17.83 -13.73
N ALA A 242 -16.23 17.60 -14.88
CA ALA A 242 -16.55 16.46 -15.75
C ALA A 242 -15.66 15.26 -15.45
N ILE A 243 -14.39 15.50 -15.08
CA ILE A 243 -13.36 14.50 -14.89
C ILE A 243 -12.59 14.80 -13.59
N ALA A 244 -12.20 13.76 -12.86
CA ALA A 244 -11.34 13.87 -11.67
C ALA A 244 -10.12 12.94 -11.79
N LEU A 245 -8.92 13.51 -11.66
CA LEU A 245 -7.63 12.87 -11.81
C LEU A 245 -6.95 12.69 -10.44
N GLY A 246 -6.36 11.50 -10.19
CA GLY A 246 -5.60 11.20 -8.98
C GLY A 246 -6.42 11.15 -7.69
N LEU A 247 -7.72 10.96 -7.79
CA LEU A 247 -8.63 10.93 -6.65
C LEU A 247 -8.80 9.50 -6.13
N ALA A 248 -8.67 9.28 -4.83
CA ALA A 248 -8.89 7.96 -4.25
C ALA A 248 -10.39 7.60 -4.20
N GLN A 249 -10.69 6.31 -4.41
CA GLN A 249 -12.05 5.75 -4.44
C GLN A 249 -12.90 6.18 -3.24
N ARG A 250 -12.35 6.19 -2.04
CA ARG A 250 -13.05 6.55 -0.80
C ARG A 250 -13.71 7.93 -0.81
N PHE A 251 -13.23 8.87 -1.62
CA PHE A 251 -13.82 10.20 -1.73
C PHE A 251 -15.09 10.22 -2.57
N VAL A 252 -15.20 9.31 -3.55
CA VAL A 252 -16.35 9.23 -4.45
C VAL A 252 -17.37 8.17 -4.03
N ASP A 253 -16.99 7.18 -3.24
CA ASP A 253 -17.88 6.10 -2.78
C ASP A 253 -19.21 6.55 -2.18
N PRO A 254 -19.27 7.56 -1.31
CA PRO A 254 -20.54 8.02 -0.76
C PRO A 254 -21.50 8.52 -1.82
N TYR A 255 -21.00 9.18 -2.85
CA TYR A 255 -21.79 9.72 -3.97
C TYR A 255 -22.24 8.60 -4.92
N ILE A 256 -21.38 7.65 -5.24
CA ILE A 256 -21.72 6.48 -6.05
C ILE A 256 -22.82 5.65 -5.35
N LYS A 257 -22.68 5.40 -4.04
CA LYS A 257 -23.68 4.71 -3.22
C LYS A 257 -25.00 5.49 -3.13
N GLY A 258 -24.94 6.81 -3.18
CA GLY A 258 -26.09 7.71 -3.24
C GLY A 258 -26.74 7.80 -4.63
N GLY A 259 -26.28 7.03 -5.62
CA GLY A 259 -26.85 6.98 -6.97
C GLY A 259 -26.43 8.14 -7.88
N LEU A 260 -25.42 8.93 -7.51
CA LEU A 260 -24.92 10.02 -8.35
C LEU A 260 -24.11 9.47 -9.54
N PRO A 261 -24.09 10.16 -10.69
CA PRO A 261 -23.58 9.64 -11.95
C PRO A 261 -22.04 9.62 -12.04
N ILE A 262 -21.37 9.17 -11.00
CA ILE A 262 -19.90 9.04 -10.99
C ILE A 262 -19.51 7.64 -11.40
N LYS A 263 -18.66 7.56 -12.42
CA LYS A 263 -18.11 6.29 -12.94
C LYS A 263 -16.59 6.34 -13.03
N VAL A 264 -15.99 5.16 -13.15
CA VAL A 264 -14.55 4.96 -13.32
C VAL A 264 -14.24 4.90 -14.82
N LEU A 265 -13.18 5.59 -15.25
CA LEU A 265 -12.74 5.61 -16.63
C LEU A 265 -11.73 4.46 -16.84
N THR A 266 -12.20 3.35 -17.38
CA THR A 266 -11.40 2.12 -17.58
C THR A 266 -10.84 1.95 -19.00
N SER A 267 -11.20 2.84 -19.91
CA SER A 267 -10.92 2.74 -21.35
C SER A 267 -9.58 3.39 -21.79
N ILE A 268 -8.78 3.89 -20.85
CA ILE A 268 -7.51 4.59 -21.20
C ILE A 268 -6.47 3.57 -21.69
N LYS A 269 -6.06 3.70 -22.95
CA LYS A 269 -5.13 2.79 -23.63
C LYS A 269 -3.71 2.77 -23.03
N GLU A 270 -3.28 3.86 -22.40
CA GLU A 270 -2.01 3.93 -21.69
C GLU A 270 -2.00 3.06 -20.43
N GLY A 271 -3.18 2.59 -20.01
CA GLY A 271 -3.35 1.79 -18.80
C GLY A 271 -3.17 2.62 -17.53
N MET A 272 -3.07 1.89 -16.43
CA MET A 272 -2.78 2.47 -15.11
C MET A 272 -1.53 1.83 -14.52
N GLY A 273 -0.72 2.63 -13.84
CA GLY A 273 0.47 2.13 -13.15
C GLY A 273 0.13 1.17 -12.02
N GLY A 274 1.03 0.25 -11.71
CA GLY A 274 0.94 -0.55 -10.50
C GLY A 274 1.15 0.31 -9.25
N SER A 275 0.38 0.05 -8.21
CA SER A 275 0.40 0.79 -6.94
C SER A 275 0.47 -0.18 -5.76
N ASN A 276 1.07 0.25 -4.67
CA ASN A 276 0.97 -0.44 -3.38
C ASN A 276 -0.07 0.20 -2.44
N GLY A 277 -0.82 1.18 -2.91
CA GLY A 277 -1.83 1.88 -2.10
C GLY A 277 -1.27 2.42 -0.79
N PHE A 278 -1.87 2.06 0.34
CA PHE A 278 -1.35 2.24 1.71
C PHE A 278 -0.65 0.97 2.24
N GLY A 279 -0.20 0.10 1.37
CA GLY A 279 0.33 -1.22 1.71
C GLY A 279 1.83 -1.27 1.95
N THR A 280 2.43 -0.25 2.55
CA THR A 280 3.80 -0.29 3.07
C THR A 280 3.82 -0.22 4.59
N VAL A 281 4.82 -0.84 5.18
CA VAL A 281 5.04 -0.84 6.63
C VAL A 281 6.53 -0.84 6.94
N ALA A 282 6.91 -0.10 7.98
CA ALA A 282 8.26 -0.06 8.51
C ALA A 282 8.23 -0.03 10.05
N VAL A 283 9.32 -0.47 10.67
CA VAL A 283 9.52 -0.44 12.12
C VAL A 283 10.53 0.64 12.47
N MET A 284 10.27 1.41 13.52
CA MET A 284 11.19 2.45 13.98
C MET A 284 12.44 1.83 14.62
N GLY A 285 13.61 2.38 14.33
CA GLY A 285 14.89 1.90 14.87
C GLY A 285 15.03 2.09 16.38
N ASN A 286 14.22 2.98 16.96
CA ASN A 286 14.15 3.25 18.40
C ASN A 286 12.80 2.84 19.01
N ALA A 287 12.09 1.90 18.39
CA ALA A 287 10.77 1.44 18.83
C ALA A 287 10.76 1.17 20.35
N PRO A 288 9.86 1.82 21.12
CA PRO A 288 9.83 1.64 22.59
C PRO A 288 9.31 0.28 23.02
N HIS A 289 8.52 -0.42 22.16
CA HIS A 289 7.89 -1.69 22.46
C HIS A 289 8.26 -2.76 21.41
N PRO A 290 9.54 -3.21 21.35
CA PRO A 290 10.04 -4.04 20.24
C PRO A 290 9.37 -5.42 20.15
N ASN A 291 8.95 -6.03 21.26
CA ASN A 291 8.23 -7.30 21.22
C ASN A 291 6.78 -7.11 20.78
N ALA A 292 6.10 -6.05 21.21
CA ALA A 292 4.77 -5.71 20.72
C ALA A 292 4.79 -5.36 19.23
N ALA A 293 5.86 -4.72 18.75
CA ALA A 293 6.07 -4.50 17.32
C ALA A 293 6.21 -5.82 16.55
N LYS A 294 6.95 -6.81 17.07
CA LYS A 294 7.01 -8.16 16.47
C LYS A 294 5.64 -8.80 16.41
N VAL A 295 4.87 -8.77 17.49
CA VAL A 295 3.51 -9.33 17.53
C VAL A 295 2.62 -8.64 16.49
N TYR A 296 2.66 -7.32 16.43
CA TYR A 296 1.86 -6.53 15.50
C TYR A 296 2.21 -6.82 14.03
N ILE A 297 3.51 -6.83 13.68
CA ILE A 297 3.96 -7.10 12.31
C ILE A 297 3.53 -8.49 11.85
N ASN A 298 3.70 -9.52 12.67
CA ASN A 298 3.31 -10.88 12.29
C ASN A 298 1.79 -11.04 12.18
N TRP A 299 1.01 -10.39 13.06
CA TRP A 299 -0.44 -10.37 12.95
C TRP A 299 -0.91 -9.57 11.74
N LEU A 300 -0.38 -8.35 11.52
CA LEU A 300 -0.71 -7.52 10.36
C LEU A 300 -0.48 -8.27 9.04
N LEU A 301 0.68 -8.93 8.93
CA LEU A 301 1.07 -9.66 7.73
C LEU A 301 0.49 -11.09 7.67
N GLY A 302 -0.13 -11.57 8.73
CA GLY A 302 -0.91 -12.78 8.77
C GLY A 302 -2.23 -12.63 8.00
N LYS A 303 -2.92 -13.76 7.75
CA LYS A 303 -4.18 -13.78 6.98
C LYS A 303 -5.22 -12.83 7.57
N GLU A 304 -5.49 -12.91 8.88
CA GLU A 304 -6.51 -12.09 9.57
C GLU A 304 -6.22 -10.59 9.45
N GLY A 305 -4.99 -10.17 9.72
CA GLY A 305 -4.58 -8.76 9.60
C GLY A 305 -4.72 -8.24 8.18
N GLN A 306 -4.33 -9.04 7.17
CA GLN A 306 -4.45 -8.68 5.76
C GLN A 306 -5.90 -8.62 5.29
N GLU A 307 -6.78 -9.51 5.75
CA GLU A 307 -8.22 -9.47 5.45
C GLU A 307 -8.87 -8.21 6.02
N LEU A 308 -8.61 -7.88 7.29
CA LEU A 308 -9.13 -6.69 7.94
C LEU A 308 -8.61 -5.41 7.26
N TYR A 309 -7.31 -5.35 6.99
CA TYR A 309 -6.69 -4.20 6.34
C TYR A 309 -7.28 -3.96 4.95
N GLY A 310 -7.35 -5.01 4.14
CA GLY A 310 -7.90 -4.93 2.80
C GLY A 310 -9.35 -4.47 2.79
N ARG A 311 -10.19 -5.02 3.66
CA ARG A 311 -11.61 -4.65 3.76
C ARG A 311 -11.81 -3.20 4.25
N ALA A 312 -11.05 -2.76 5.24
CA ALA A 312 -11.17 -1.41 5.78
C ALA A 312 -10.75 -0.31 4.80
N LEU A 313 -9.82 -0.63 3.89
CA LEU A 313 -9.28 0.33 2.90
C LEU A 313 -9.81 0.11 1.48
N THR A 314 -10.59 -0.93 1.23
CA THR A 314 -10.97 -1.37 -0.13
C THR A 314 -9.72 -1.55 -0.99
N GLN A 315 -8.75 -2.32 -0.49
CA GLN A 315 -7.42 -2.48 -1.05
C GLN A 315 -7.03 -3.95 -1.14
N GLY A 316 -6.24 -4.31 -2.14
CA GLY A 316 -5.70 -5.65 -2.31
C GLY A 316 -4.58 -5.97 -1.33
N THR A 317 -4.22 -7.24 -1.28
CA THR A 317 -3.04 -7.74 -0.60
C THR A 317 -2.28 -8.67 -1.53
N ARG A 318 -1.00 -8.79 -1.31
CA ARG A 318 -0.15 -9.75 -2.01
C ARG A 318 -0.16 -11.13 -1.37
N ARG A 319 -0.78 -11.27 -0.21
CA ARG A 319 -0.90 -12.56 0.47
C ARG A 319 -1.81 -13.53 -0.32
N LEU A 320 -1.31 -14.73 -0.64
CA LEU A 320 -1.98 -15.66 -1.56
C LEU A 320 -3.21 -16.35 -0.94
N ASP A 321 -3.22 -16.55 0.38
CA ASP A 321 -4.31 -17.21 1.11
C ASP A 321 -5.46 -16.26 1.52
N VAL A 322 -5.40 -14.98 1.09
CA VAL A 322 -6.44 -13.97 1.33
C VAL A 322 -7.27 -13.77 0.07
N ASP A 323 -8.59 -13.90 0.18
CA ASP A 323 -9.51 -13.61 -0.93
C ASP A 323 -9.60 -12.10 -1.19
N THR A 324 -9.34 -11.70 -2.44
CA THR A 324 -9.41 -10.32 -2.93
C THR A 324 -10.37 -10.15 -4.11
N LYS A 325 -11.02 -11.23 -4.59
CA LYS A 325 -11.93 -11.19 -5.75
C LYS A 325 -13.13 -10.26 -5.57
N TRP A 326 -13.53 -10.02 -4.30
CA TRP A 326 -14.60 -9.10 -3.96
C TRP A 326 -14.29 -7.63 -4.35
N LEU A 327 -13.03 -7.27 -4.56
CA LEU A 327 -12.62 -5.93 -5.01
C LEU A 327 -13.09 -5.60 -6.44
N ALA A 328 -13.32 -6.61 -7.26
CA ALA A 328 -13.79 -6.41 -8.63
C ALA A 328 -15.12 -5.63 -8.70
N ARG A 329 -16.00 -5.79 -7.70
CA ARG A 329 -17.28 -5.03 -7.61
C ARG A 329 -17.09 -3.51 -7.44
N PHE A 330 -15.91 -3.08 -7.03
CA PHE A 330 -15.54 -1.67 -6.88
C PHE A 330 -14.69 -1.15 -8.04
N ASN A 331 -14.51 -1.95 -9.09
CA ASN A 331 -13.59 -1.69 -10.22
C ASN A 331 -12.13 -1.43 -9.80
N THR A 332 -11.72 -1.99 -8.66
CA THR A 332 -10.36 -1.91 -8.13
C THR A 332 -9.83 -3.32 -7.81
N PRO A 333 -9.72 -4.22 -8.80
CA PRO A 333 -9.23 -5.58 -8.55
C PRO A 333 -7.80 -5.55 -8.02
N ALA A 334 -7.45 -6.49 -7.14
CA ALA A 334 -6.06 -6.69 -6.74
C ALA A 334 -5.22 -7.16 -7.93
N ALA A 335 -3.96 -6.76 -8.00
CA ALA A 335 -3.08 -7.13 -9.11
C ALA A 335 -2.91 -8.65 -9.23
N LYS A 336 -2.80 -9.36 -8.10
CA LYS A 336 -2.67 -10.83 -8.07
C LYS A 336 -3.84 -11.60 -8.71
N ASP A 337 -5.00 -10.96 -8.83
CA ASP A 337 -6.20 -11.56 -9.43
C ASP A 337 -6.28 -11.31 -10.95
N LYS A 338 -5.36 -10.53 -11.52
CA LYS A 338 -5.43 -10.05 -12.90
C LYS A 338 -4.20 -10.31 -13.76
N ILE A 339 -3.02 -10.19 -13.19
CA ILE A 339 -1.75 -10.26 -13.92
C ILE A 339 -0.71 -11.05 -13.12
N THR A 340 0.38 -11.42 -13.78
CA THR A 340 1.53 -12.06 -13.12
C THR A 340 2.42 -11.04 -12.40
N PRO A 341 3.29 -11.47 -11.48
CA PRO A 341 4.27 -10.58 -10.85
C PRO A 341 5.20 -9.88 -11.86
N GLU A 342 5.60 -10.59 -12.92
CA GLU A 342 6.47 -10.07 -13.98
C GLU A 342 5.76 -9.00 -14.83
N GLU A 343 4.48 -9.17 -15.09
CA GLU A 343 3.65 -8.16 -15.76
C GLU A 343 3.46 -6.92 -14.88
N PHE A 344 3.24 -7.14 -13.58
CA PHE A 344 3.10 -6.04 -12.62
C PHE A 344 4.38 -5.22 -12.50
N GLU A 345 5.56 -5.86 -12.49
CA GLU A 345 6.83 -5.15 -12.42
C GLU A 345 7.02 -4.17 -13.60
N LYS A 346 6.54 -4.52 -14.79
CA LYS A 346 6.59 -3.64 -15.97
C LYS A 346 5.75 -2.36 -15.81
N ILE A 347 4.64 -2.45 -15.09
CA ILE A 347 3.73 -1.32 -14.87
C ILE A 347 3.89 -0.68 -13.49
N ARG A 348 4.70 -1.24 -12.60
CA ARG A 348 4.93 -0.74 -11.24
C ARG A 348 5.25 0.74 -11.26
N PHE A 349 4.55 1.51 -10.42
CA PHE A 349 4.76 2.95 -10.30
C PHE A 349 4.90 3.40 -8.84
N TYR A 350 5.62 2.62 -8.07
CA TYR A 350 6.04 2.89 -6.69
C TYR A 350 7.43 2.30 -6.45
N GLY A 351 8.01 2.62 -5.30
CA GLY A 351 9.37 2.23 -4.92
C GLY A 351 10.36 3.37 -5.15
N GLU A 352 11.50 3.28 -4.48
CA GLU A 352 12.53 4.33 -4.43
C GLU A 352 13.02 4.73 -5.85
N ASP A 353 13.19 3.76 -6.73
CA ASP A 353 13.60 3.99 -8.12
C ASP A 353 12.59 4.83 -8.90
N VAL A 354 11.29 4.56 -8.72
CA VAL A 354 10.21 5.32 -9.37
C VAL A 354 10.05 6.70 -8.75
N ILE A 355 10.21 6.81 -7.44
CA ILE A 355 10.13 8.10 -6.73
C ILE A 355 11.20 9.03 -7.27
N ILE A 356 12.46 8.60 -7.29
CA ILE A 356 13.60 9.41 -7.70
C ILE A 356 13.56 9.74 -9.20
N ASN A 357 13.25 8.76 -10.05
CA ASN A 357 13.35 8.95 -11.49
C ASN A 357 12.10 9.59 -12.14
N TRP A 358 10.94 9.52 -11.48
CA TRP A 358 9.68 9.94 -12.09
C TRP A 358 8.82 10.84 -11.21
N ARG A 359 8.55 10.46 -9.95
CA ARG A 359 7.57 11.18 -9.13
C ARG A 359 8.09 12.52 -8.62
N GLU A 360 9.32 12.57 -8.10
CA GLU A 360 9.95 13.83 -7.68
C GLU A 360 10.16 14.79 -8.84
N PRO A 361 10.75 14.37 -9.99
CA PRO A 361 10.86 15.24 -11.16
C PRO A 361 9.51 15.73 -11.69
N ALA A 362 8.47 14.89 -11.65
CA ALA A 362 7.12 15.29 -12.04
C ALA A 362 6.51 16.32 -11.09
N GLY A 363 6.69 16.14 -9.77
CA GLY A 363 6.26 17.12 -8.76
C GLY A 363 6.98 18.45 -8.89
N GLU A 364 8.29 18.43 -9.17
CA GLU A 364 9.06 19.65 -9.47
C GLU A 364 8.53 20.33 -10.73
N PHE A 365 8.26 19.57 -11.77
CA PHE A 365 7.68 20.11 -12.99
C PHE A 365 6.29 20.72 -12.73
N ALA A 366 5.46 20.03 -11.94
CA ALA A 366 4.16 20.55 -11.53
C ALA A 366 4.29 21.91 -10.80
N ARG A 367 5.25 22.06 -9.89
CA ARG A 367 5.50 23.33 -9.19
C ARG A 367 5.90 24.47 -10.13
N LYS A 368 6.54 24.15 -11.25
CA LYS A 368 6.95 25.15 -12.24
C LYS A 368 5.81 25.63 -13.14
N ILE A 369 4.89 24.72 -13.52
CA ILE A 369 3.88 25.01 -14.55
C ILE A 369 2.47 25.20 -14.02
N LEU A 370 2.16 24.73 -12.83
CA LEU A 370 0.83 24.91 -12.19
C LEU A 370 0.86 26.11 -11.26
N LYS A 371 -0.10 27.01 -11.46
CA LYS A 371 -0.28 28.20 -10.63
C LYS A 371 -0.93 27.90 -9.28
#